data_9b7e2e58093697d3ff4eeac3bb58ce13
#
_entry.id   9b7e2e58093697d3ff4eeac3bb58ce13
#
_cell.length_a   1.000
_cell.length_b   1.000
_cell.length_c   1.000
_cell.angle_alpha   90.00
_cell.angle_beta   90.00
_cell.angle_gamma   90.00
#
_symmetry.space_group_name_H-M   'P 1'
#
loop_
_entity.id
_entity.type
_entity.pdbx_description
1 polymer ?
#
loop_
_entity_poly.entity_id
_entity_poly.type
_entity_poly.pdbx_seq_one_letter_code
_entity_poly.pdbx_strand_id
1 'polypeptide(L)'
;MSQLQRDLTRISHNTKIVATLGPGSNNVQLLEDMIRVGGLNVVRFNFSHGTPEFHEENARIVREAAKRAGQEIAILADLQGPKIRVGKIAGGSIELNKDETLILDAALEGEGTREAVGLDYRDLPNDVAAGDVLWLDDGLLTLTVEAVEGSTIITRVENSHVLKSNKGINKRGGGLSAGALTEKDFRDLKTAIAIGCDYLAISFVKSAEDLHIARAKVEEEMKGSTAVRPGLVSKIERVEAIENLDEIILASDGIMVARGDLAVEVGHAAVPALQKRMIRRARELRRFSITATQMMESMITNPVPTRAEVSDVANAVLDGTDAVMCSAETAVGAYPFETVSQMAIICAAAEKEQDSLNGVAEQVEYPEAVSTNLAIAGGAVSVARAVHAKAIVALTESGSTAFEVSRHNITLPIFALTPSVSAQRRMAMYRGVRPLILATSTDHDTALNEVEAMLVEHKILQSGDQYIITSGSQMRESGSTNTLEVLQVK
;
A
#
# COMPACT_ATOMS: atom_id res chain seq x y z
N MET A 1 12.38 -16.64 28.02
CA MET A 1 11.95 -17.34 26.79
C MET A 1 12.98 -17.07 25.72
N SER A 2 13.49 -18.09 25.04
CA SER A 2 14.44 -17.92 23.93
C SER A 2 13.74 -17.25 22.75
N GLN A 3 14.50 -16.58 21.87
CA GLN A 3 14.00 -15.93 20.66
C GLN A 3 13.17 -16.92 19.80
N LEU A 4 13.60 -18.18 19.73
CA LEU A 4 12.89 -19.28 19.06
C LEU A 4 11.49 -19.60 19.62
N GLN A 5 11.28 -19.47 20.94
CA GLN A 5 9.95 -19.70 21.54
C GLN A 5 8.95 -18.59 21.26
N ARG A 6 9.43 -17.37 20.93
CA ARG A 6 8.57 -16.23 20.56
C ARG A 6 8.12 -16.32 19.10
N ASP A 7 8.92 -16.92 18.21
CA ASP A 7 8.55 -17.10 16.78
C ASP A 7 7.42 -18.11 16.59
N LEU A 8 7.21 -19.04 17.52
CA LEU A 8 6.10 -20.01 17.50
C LEU A 8 4.72 -19.38 17.76
N THR A 9 4.65 -18.15 18.24
CA THR A 9 3.39 -17.43 18.52
C THR A 9 2.99 -16.45 17.43
N ARG A 10 3.83 -16.23 16.41
CA ARG A 10 3.50 -15.34 15.30
C ARG A 10 2.41 -15.96 14.43
N ILE A 11 1.36 -15.19 14.16
CA ILE A 11 0.30 -15.58 13.24
C ILE A 11 0.90 -15.58 11.83
N SER A 12 0.91 -16.75 11.18
CA SER A 12 1.38 -16.88 9.81
C SER A 12 0.26 -16.49 8.85
N HIS A 13 0.50 -15.47 8.04
CA HIS A 13 -0.38 -14.98 6.99
C HIS A 13 0.43 -14.64 5.74
N ASN A 14 -0.19 -14.69 4.57
CA ASN A 14 0.42 -14.37 3.27
C ASN A 14 0.14 -12.93 2.86
N THR A 15 -1.09 -12.43 3.08
CA THR A 15 -1.48 -11.04 2.86
C THR A 15 -0.69 -10.13 3.80
N LYS A 16 -0.05 -9.10 3.27
CA LYS A 16 0.80 -8.22 4.06
C LYS A 16 -0.01 -7.20 4.85
N ILE A 17 0.55 -6.73 5.96
CA ILE A 17 -0.08 -5.71 6.80
C ILE A 17 0.76 -4.45 6.74
N VAL A 18 0.11 -3.35 6.36
CA VAL A 18 0.65 -2.00 6.35
C VAL A 18 0.04 -1.23 7.53
N ALA A 19 0.86 -0.70 8.42
CA ALA A 19 0.41 0.14 9.52
C ALA A 19 0.92 1.58 9.36
N THR A 20 0.04 2.57 9.54
CA THR A 20 0.46 3.96 9.55
C THR A 20 1.05 4.31 10.90
N LEU A 21 2.27 4.85 10.87
CA LEU A 21 2.97 5.33 12.07
C LEU A 21 2.48 6.73 12.43
N GLY A 22 2.25 6.94 13.71
CA GLY A 22 1.86 8.21 14.29
C GLY A 22 2.01 8.20 15.80
N PRO A 23 1.49 9.22 16.51
CA PRO A 23 1.64 9.35 17.96
C PRO A 23 1.21 8.12 18.77
N GLY A 24 0.26 7.33 18.25
CA GLY A 24 -0.21 6.10 18.90
C GLY A 24 0.75 4.92 18.80
N SER A 25 1.70 4.94 17.84
CA SER A 25 2.54 3.78 17.55
C SER A 25 4.04 4.08 17.37
N ASN A 26 4.51 5.34 17.47
CA ASN A 26 5.91 5.71 17.26
C ASN A 26 6.82 5.37 18.48
N ASN A 27 6.77 4.14 18.92
CA ASN A 27 7.56 3.61 20.03
C ASN A 27 8.29 2.34 19.61
N VAL A 28 9.60 2.27 19.87
CA VAL A 28 10.46 1.14 19.44
C VAL A 28 9.94 -0.20 19.98
N GLN A 29 9.57 -0.28 21.26
CA GLN A 29 9.12 -1.53 21.87
C GLN A 29 7.79 -1.99 21.28
N LEU A 30 6.84 -1.08 21.13
CA LEU A 30 5.53 -1.38 20.53
C LEU A 30 5.68 -1.85 19.09
N LEU A 31 6.52 -1.18 18.27
CA LEU A 31 6.79 -1.60 16.91
C LEU A 31 7.51 -2.95 16.85
N GLU A 32 8.47 -3.21 17.75
CA GLU A 32 9.10 -4.52 17.88
C GLU A 32 8.04 -5.60 18.09
N ASP A 33 7.09 -5.38 19.00
CA ASP A 33 6.03 -6.34 19.28
C ASP A 33 5.06 -6.49 18.10
N MET A 34 4.70 -5.39 17.41
CA MET A 34 3.89 -5.42 16.19
C MET A 34 4.57 -6.22 15.06
N ILE A 35 5.88 -6.10 14.91
CA ILE A 35 6.65 -6.83 13.90
C ILE A 35 6.74 -8.32 14.26
N ARG A 36 7.15 -8.63 15.49
CA ARG A 36 7.46 -10.00 15.92
C ARG A 36 6.25 -10.87 16.14
N VAL A 37 5.20 -10.30 16.73
CA VAL A 37 3.99 -11.02 17.17
C VAL A 37 2.79 -10.61 16.34
N GLY A 38 2.59 -9.32 16.14
CA GLY A 38 1.45 -8.77 15.44
C GLY A 38 1.39 -9.10 13.94
N GLY A 39 2.53 -9.36 13.32
CA GLY A 39 2.60 -9.70 11.88
C GLY A 39 2.78 -8.49 10.95
N LEU A 40 3.17 -7.32 11.47
CA LEU A 40 3.46 -6.12 10.67
C LEU A 40 4.56 -6.38 9.64
N ASN A 41 4.35 -5.90 8.41
CA ASN A 41 5.29 -6.06 7.30
C ASN A 41 5.80 -4.73 6.74
N VAL A 42 4.96 -3.69 6.75
CA VAL A 42 5.24 -2.39 6.15
C VAL A 42 4.76 -1.27 7.07
N VAL A 43 5.55 -0.24 7.24
CA VAL A 43 5.15 0.98 7.94
C VAL A 43 4.91 2.09 6.93
N ARG A 44 3.73 2.74 7.01
CA ARG A 44 3.38 3.90 6.20
C ARG A 44 3.67 5.18 6.96
N PHE A 45 4.36 6.12 6.31
CA PHE A 45 4.55 7.49 6.76
C PHE A 45 3.63 8.40 5.96
N ASN A 46 2.69 9.05 6.64
CA ASN A 46 1.73 9.96 6.01
C ASN A 46 2.32 11.37 5.96
N PHE A 47 2.81 11.80 4.81
CA PHE A 47 3.38 13.12 4.59
C PHE A 47 2.36 14.27 4.51
N SER A 48 1.06 13.97 4.68
CA SER A 48 0.07 15.03 4.94
C SER A 48 0.26 15.70 6.31
N HIS A 49 1.03 15.07 7.19
CA HIS A 49 1.29 15.51 8.57
C HIS A 49 2.77 15.37 8.91
N GLY A 50 3.22 16.11 9.90
CA GLY A 50 4.59 16.06 10.38
C GLY A 50 5.56 16.98 9.63
N THR A 51 6.79 17.07 10.14
CA THR A 51 7.91 17.81 9.54
C THR A 51 8.94 16.82 9.02
N PRO A 52 9.94 17.24 8.22
CA PRO A 52 11.04 16.38 7.82
C PRO A 52 11.70 15.66 9.01
N GLU A 53 11.99 16.40 10.09
CA GLU A 53 12.64 15.88 11.30
C GLU A 53 11.78 14.83 12.01
N PHE A 54 10.44 15.00 11.99
CA PHE A 54 9.52 14.02 12.53
C PHE A 54 9.59 12.69 11.73
N HIS A 55 9.68 12.77 10.41
CA HIS A 55 9.79 11.58 9.57
C HIS A 55 11.17 10.92 9.67
N GLU A 56 12.24 11.69 9.82
CA GLU A 56 13.59 11.18 10.08
C GLU A 56 13.67 10.40 11.39
N GLU A 57 13.12 10.96 12.48
CA GLU A 57 13.08 10.28 13.77
C GLU A 57 12.23 9.01 13.72
N ASN A 58 11.06 9.05 13.06
CA ASN A 58 10.23 7.88 12.86
C ASN A 58 10.95 6.78 12.07
N ALA A 59 11.71 7.13 11.03
CA ALA A 59 12.49 6.16 10.27
C ALA A 59 13.56 5.49 11.15
N ARG A 60 14.23 6.26 12.01
CA ARG A 60 15.20 5.74 12.99
C ARG A 60 14.52 4.75 13.96
N ILE A 61 13.36 5.11 14.50
CA ILE A 61 12.56 4.25 15.39
C ILE A 61 12.18 2.94 14.71
N VAL A 62 11.70 3.01 13.47
CA VAL A 62 11.31 1.83 12.66
C VAL A 62 12.49 0.90 12.42
N ARG A 63 13.63 1.44 11.99
CA ARG A 63 14.84 0.63 11.72
C ARG A 63 15.41 0.00 12.99
N GLU A 64 15.34 0.69 14.12
CA GLU A 64 15.74 0.14 15.43
C GLU A 64 14.80 -0.99 15.87
N ALA A 65 13.49 -0.81 15.73
CA ALA A 65 12.50 -1.84 16.05
C ALA A 65 12.67 -3.09 15.17
N ALA A 66 12.86 -2.90 13.85
CA ALA A 66 13.12 -3.97 12.90
C ALA A 66 14.38 -4.77 13.27
N LYS A 67 15.48 -4.06 13.62
CA LYS A 67 16.71 -4.69 14.09
C LYS A 67 16.51 -5.53 15.35
N ARG A 68 15.78 -5.02 16.36
CA ARG A 68 15.46 -5.76 17.58
C ARG A 68 14.56 -6.97 17.32
N ALA A 69 13.62 -6.81 16.39
CA ALA A 69 12.75 -7.88 15.96
C ALA A 69 13.49 -8.98 15.16
N GLY A 70 14.69 -8.68 14.64
CA GLY A 70 15.44 -9.58 13.75
C GLY A 70 14.79 -9.74 12.37
N GLN A 71 13.97 -8.77 11.95
CA GLN A 71 13.23 -8.83 10.69
C GLN A 71 13.20 -7.45 10.04
N GLU A 72 13.59 -7.36 8.77
CA GLU A 72 13.44 -6.14 7.99
C GLU A 72 11.97 -5.90 7.61
N ILE A 73 11.57 -4.63 7.61
CA ILE A 73 10.26 -4.17 7.16
C ILE A 73 10.41 -3.01 6.18
N ALA A 74 9.44 -2.86 5.28
CA ALA A 74 9.45 -1.77 4.31
C ALA A 74 8.91 -0.46 4.93
N ILE A 75 9.39 0.68 4.40
CA ILE A 75 8.83 2.01 4.65
C ILE A 75 8.14 2.48 3.37
N LEU A 76 6.85 2.78 3.48
CA LEU A 76 6.03 3.40 2.45
C LEU A 76 5.83 4.88 2.79
N ALA A 77 6.43 5.79 2.04
CA ALA A 77 6.19 7.22 2.14
C ALA A 77 4.98 7.60 1.29
N ASP A 78 3.93 8.13 1.90
CA ASP A 78 2.67 8.48 1.24
C ASP A 78 2.55 10.00 1.13
N LEU A 79 2.74 10.53 -0.10
CA LEU A 79 2.70 11.95 -0.40
C LEU A 79 1.27 12.48 -0.35
N GLN A 80 1.12 13.74 0.07
CA GLN A 80 -0.19 14.35 0.27
C GLN A 80 -1.00 14.50 -1.01
N GLY A 81 -0.34 14.90 -2.10
CA GLY A 81 -1.00 15.30 -3.35
C GLY A 81 -1.82 16.60 -3.22
N PRO A 82 -2.56 16.95 -4.26
CA PRO A 82 -3.34 18.18 -4.34
C PRO A 82 -4.70 18.04 -3.64
N LYS A 83 -4.71 17.70 -2.34
CA LYS A 83 -5.97 17.65 -1.60
C LYS A 83 -6.51 19.06 -1.43
N ILE A 84 -7.58 19.38 -2.16
CA ILE A 84 -8.25 20.68 -2.11
C ILE A 84 -9.01 20.80 -0.79
N ARG A 85 -8.91 21.97 -0.14
CA ARG A 85 -9.52 22.22 1.17
C ARG A 85 -10.13 23.61 1.24
N VAL A 86 -11.16 23.75 2.07
CA VAL A 86 -11.57 25.08 2.54
C VAL A 86 -10.50 25.67 3.43
N GLY A 87 -10.38 26.98 3.42
CA GLY A 87 -9.49 27.75 4.27
C GLY A 87 -9.86 27.68 5.75
N LYS A 88 -9.19 28.53 6.54
CA LYS A 88 -9.55 28.72 7.95
C LYS A 88 -10.89 29.43 8.06
N ILE A 89 -11.66 29.09 9.09
CA ILE A 89 -12.97 29.67 9.40
C ILE A 89 -12.89 30.36 10.75
N ALA A 90 -13.40 31.55 10.88
CA ALA A 90 -13.49 32.30 12.13
C ALA A 90 -14.24 31.50 13.18
N GLY A 91 -13.66 31.37 14.37
CA GLY A 91 -14.20 30.50 15.42
C GLY A 91 -14.06 29.00 15.15
N GLY A 92 -13.35 28.58 14.06
CA GLY A 92 -13.02 27.21 13.75
C GLY A 92 -14.09 26.43 12.98
N SER A 93 -15.35 26.87 13.00
CA SER A 93 -16.46 26.22 12.27
C SER A 93 -17.63 27.18 12.01
N ILE A 94 -18.45 26.82 11.01
CA ILE A 94 -19.72 27.48 10.70
C ILE A 94 -20.84 26.45 10.59
N GLU A 95 -22.02 26.82 11.08
CA GLU A 95 -23.24 26.05 10.88
C GLU A 95 -23.91 26.51 9.59
N LEU A 96 -24.17 25.58 8.70
CA LEU A 96 -24.82 25.79 7.41
C LEU A 96 -26.13 25.02 7.39
N ASN A 97 -27.21 25.69 6.95
CA ASN A 97 -28.50 25.06 6.81
C ASN A 97 -28.83 24.82 5.34
N LYS A 98 -29.64 23.79 5.11
CA LYS A 98 -30.14 23.50 3.76
C LYS A 98 -30.77 24.73 3.12
N ASP A 99 -30.57 24.86 1.81
CA ASP A 99 -31.04 25.96 0.94
C ASP A 99 -30.39 27.33 1.18
N GLU A 100 -29.38 27.41 2.08
CA GLU A 100 -28.57 28.63 2.22
C GLU A 100 -27.52 28.74 1.10
N THR A 101 -27.07 29.95 0.84
CA THR A 101 -25.94 30.21 -0.06
C THR A 101 -24.65 30.22 0.73
N LEU A 102 -23.64 29.50 0.24
CA LEU A 102 -22.25 29.59 0.68
C LEU A 102 -21.37 30.00 -0.50
N ILE A 103 -20.56 31.02 -0.32
CA ILE A 103 -19.58 31.46 -1.32
C ILE A 103 -18.24 30.78 -1.03
N LEU A 104 -17.67 30.10 -2.04
CA LEU A 104 -16.29 29.63 -2.03
C LEU A 104 -15.46 30.63 -2.85
N ASP A 105 -14.53 31.34 -2.21
CA ASP A 105 -13.73 32.37 -2.87
C ASP A 105 -12.24 32.02 -2.88
N ALA A 106 -11.71 31.76 -4.08
CA ALA A 106 -10.30 31.40 -4.29
C ALA A 106 -9.33 32.58 -4.04
N ALA A 107 -9.83 33.81 -3.97
CA ALA A 107 -9.04 35.01 -3.67
C ALA A 107 -9.14 35.45 -2.20
N LEU A 108 -10.00 34.85 -1.39
CA LEU A 108 -10.18 35.23 0.01
C LEU A 108 -8.90 34.92 0.80
N GLU A 109 -8.29 35.96 1.34
CA GLU A 109 -7.16 35.85 2.27
C GLU A 109 -7.65 35.98 3.71
N GLY A 110 -7.22 35.06 4.59
CA GLY A 110 -7.60 35.09 6.00
C GLY A 110 -8.68 34.10 6.38
N GLU A 111 -9.42 34.42 7.47
CA GLU A 111 -10.47 33.54 7.99
C GLU A 111 -11.80 33.79 7.30
N GLY A 112 -12.43 32.72 6.82
CA GLY A 112 -13.76 32.74 6.25
C GLY A 112 -14.86 32.93 7.30
N THR A 113 -16.05 33.26 6.83
CA THR A 113 -17.26 33.42 7.63
C THR A 113 -18.38 32.54 7.11
N ARG A 114 -19.59 32.63 7.67
CA ARG A 114 -20.78 31.93 7.16
C ARG A 114 -21.18 32.34 5.74
N GLU A 115 -20.79 33.53 5.30
CA GLU A 115 -21.12 34.07 3.97
C GLU A 115 -20.14 33.59 2.90
N ALA A 116 -18.82 33.56 3.25
CA ALA A 116 -17.78 33.19 2.33
C ALA A 116 -16.61 32.48 3.04
N VAL A 117 -16.07 31.41 2.43
CA VAL A 117 -14.89 30.71 2.88
C VAL A 117 -13.83 30.67 1.78
N GLY A 118 -12.56 30.76 2.17
CA GLY A 118 -11.43 30.67 1.25
C GLY A 118 -11.16 29.26 0.78
N LEU A 119 -10.30 29.12 -0.22
CA LEU A 119 -9.85 27.86 -0.81
C LEU A 119 -8.31 27.84 -0.88
N ASP A 120 -7.71 26.69 -0.67
CA ASP A 120 -6.27 26.48 -0.90
C ASP A 120 -5.91 26.20 -2.38
N TYR A 121 -6.91 25.83 -3.20
CA TYR A 121 -6.77 25.61 -4.64
C TYR A 121 -7.42 26.74 -5.44
N ARG A 122 -6.57 27.66 -5.95
CA ARG A 122 -7.02 28.89 -6.61
C ARG A 122 -7.66 28.67 -7.99
N ASP A 123 -7.40 27.51 -8.62
CA ASP A 123 -7.94 27.20 -9.94
C ASP A 123 -9.31 26.50 -9.89
N LEU A 124 -9.86 26.22 -8.71
CA LEU A 124 -11.18 25.58 -8.58
C LEU A 124 -12.29 26.32 -9.36
N PRO A 125 -12.35 27.66 -9.40
CA PRO A 125 -13.36 28.37 -10.22
C PRO A 125 -13.26 28.05 -11.73
N ASN A 126 -12.06 27.70 -12.23
CA ASN A 126 -11.87 27.31 -13.63
C ASN A 126 -12.30 25.85 -13.91
N ASP A 127 -12.36 25.03 -12.88
CA ASP A 127 -12.65 23.61 -12.97
C ASP A 127 -14.13 23.27 -12.74
N VAL A 128 -14.96 24.25 -12.34
CA VAL A 128 -16.37 24.05 -12.02
C VAL A 128 -17.29 24.94 -12.85
N ALA A 129 -18.52 24.47 -13.06
CA ALA A 129 -19.58 25.20 -13.76
C ALA A 129 -20.91 25.08 -13.01
N ALA A 130 -21.86 25.94 -13.37
CA ALA A 130 -23.22 25.87 -12.81
C ALA A 130 -23.82 24.46 -13.04
N GLY A 131 -24.38 23.88 -12.00
CA GLY A 131 -24.90 22.52 -11.95
C GLY A 131 -23.94 21.47 -11.42
N ASP A 132 -22.64 21.77 -11.30
CA ASP A 132 -21.68 20.88 -10.66
C ASP A 132 -21.98 20.69 -9.17
N VAL A 133 -21.65 19.51 -8.65
CA VAL A 133 -21.84 19.18 -7.23
C VAL A 133 -20.47 19.06 -6.56
N LEU A 134 -20.29 19.78 -5.47
CA LEU A 134 -19.11 19.71 -4.61
C LEU A 134 -19.46 19.01 -3.30
N TRP A 135 -18.62 18.07 -2.92
CA TRP A 135 -18.70 17.39 -1.64
C TRP A 135 -17.59 17.85 -0.72
N LEU A 136 -17.98 18.30 0.47
CA LEU A 136 -17.08 18.77 1.51
C LEU A 136 -17.13 17.83 2.72
N ASP A 137 -16.05 17.83 3.52
CA ASP A 137 -15.94 17.03 4.75
C ASP A 137 -16.29 15.54 4.49
N ASP A 138 -15.58 14.95 3.53
CA ASP A 138 -15.73 13.53 3.11
C ASP A 138 -17.18 13.16 2.69
N GLY A 139 -17.88 14.11 2.08
CA GLY A 139 -19.24 13.95 1.56
C GLY A 139 -20.36 14.24 2.57
N LEU A 140 -20.03 14.68 3.79
CA LEU A 140 -21.03 15.04 4.81
C LEU A 140 -21.76 16.33 4.48
N LEU A 141 -21.16 17.24 3.71
CA LEU A 141 -21.77 18.45 3.19
C LEU A 141 -21.78 18.41 1.66
N THR A 142 -22.94 18.61 1.08
CA THR A 142 -23.14 18.70 -0.37
C THR A 142 -23.50 20.13 -0.77
N LEU A 143 -22.76 20.66 -1.73
CA LEU A 143 -23.02 21.97 -2.34
C LEU A 143 -23.29 21.80 -3.84
N THR A 144 -24.29 22.51 -4.36
CA THR A 144 -24.53 22.64 -5.80
C THR A 144 -24.03 24.01 -6.26
N VAL A 145 -23.17 24.02 -7.29
CA VAL A 145 -22.70 25.27 -7.90
C VAL A 145 -23.84 25.93 -8.66
N GLU A 146 -24.18 27.15 -8.31
CA GLU A 146 -25.20 27.97 -8.99
C GLU A 146 -24.60 28.88 -10.04
N ALA A 147 -23.43 29.50 -9.73
CA ALA A 147 -22.72 30.36 -10.65
C ALA A 147 -21.22 30.45 -10.31
N VAL A 148 -20.41 30.85 -11.28
CA VAL A 148 -18.98 31.16 -11.09
C VAL A 148 -18.75 32.60 -11.60
N GLU A 149 -18.20 33.46 -10.74
CA GLU A 149 -17.93 34.83 -11.02
C GLU A 149 -16.49 35.21 -10.64
N GLY A 150 -15.58 35.14 -11.61
CA GLY A 150 -14.16 35.40 -11.38
C GLY A 150 -13.56 34.37 -10.43
N SER A 151 -13.07 34.76 -9.25
CA SER A 151 -12.54 33.89 -8.20
C SER A 151 -13.61 33.25 -7.33
N THR A 152 -14.87 33.60 -7.51
CA THR A 152 -15.96 33.28 -6.60
C THR A 152 -16.86 32.18 -7.18
N ILE A 153 -17.13 31.16 -6.40
CA ILE A 153 -18.08 30.09 -6.71
C ILE A 153 -19.28 30.27 -5.78
N ILE A 154 -20.43 30.61 -6.34
CA ILE A 154 -21.70 30.74 -5.61
C ILE A 154 -22.34 29.37 -5.54
N THR A 155 -22.57 28.86 -4.32
CA THR A 155 -23.10 27.51 -4.13
C THR A 155 -24.35 27.53 -3.25
N ARG A 156 -25.24 26.55 -3.47
CA ARG A 156 -26.38 26.28 -2.62
C ARG A 156 -26.10 25.05 -1.76
N VAL A 157 -26.39 25.15 -0.48
CA VAL A 157 -26.26 24.08 0.51
C VAL A 157 -27.41 23.07 0.36
N GLU A 158 -27.10 21.81 0.08
CA GLU A 158 -28.13 20.77 -0.14
C GLU A 158 -28.56 20.05 1.14
N ASN A 159 -27.70 20.06 2.18
CA ASN A 159 -28.01 19.44 3.48
C ASN A 159 -27.34 20.24 4.62
N SER A 160 -28.01 20.32 5.77
CA SER A 160 -27.48 21.02 6.94
C SER A 160 -26.25 20.29 7.50
N HIS A 161 -25.18 21.06 7.82
CA HIS A 161 -23.92 20.51 8.36
C HIS A 161 -23.11 21.59 9.08
N VAL A 162 -22.25 21.16 10.01
CA VAL A 162 -21.25 22.03 10.67
C VAL A 162 -19.92 21.90 9.95
N LEU A 163 -19.60 22.85 9.07
CA LEU A 163 -18.35 22.87 8.32
C LEU A 163 -17.22 23.42 9.20
N LYS A 164 -16.15 22.64 9.36
CA LYS A 164 -14.94 23.02 10.10
C LYS A 164 -13.85 23.53 9.15
N SER A 165 -12.89 24.28 9.71
CA SER A 165 -11.68 24.73 8.99
C SER A 165 -10.92 23.56 8.34
N ASN A 166 -10.31 23.82 7.19
CA ASN A 166 -9.39 22.91 6.48
C ASN A 166 -10.02 21.56 6.03
N LYS A 167 -11.34 21.50 5.89
CA LYS A 167 -12.03 20.30 5.38
C LYS A 167 -11.86 20.16 3.87
N GLY A 168 -11.74 18.88 3.42
CA GLY A 168 -11.56 18.54 2.01
C GLY A 168 -12.74 18.94 1.14
N ILE A 169 -12.44 19.24 -0.13
CA ILE A 169 -13.42 19.47 -1.20
C ILE A 169 -13.14 18.47 -2.31
N ASN A 170 -14.19 17.79 -2.77
CA ASN A 170 -14.16 16.95 -3.95
C ASN A 170 -15.24 17.39 -4.94
N LYS A 171 -14.97 17.28 -6.23
CA LYS A 171 -15.96 17.47 -7.28
C LYS A 171 -16.55 16.13 -7.68
N ARG A 172 -17.86 15.99 -7.64
CA ARG A 172 -18.55 14.79 -8.08
C ARG A 172 -18.29 14.55 -9.57
N GLY A 173 -17.82 13.35 -9.93
CA GLY A 173 -17.53 12.99 -11.32
C GLY A 173 -16.16 13.44 -11.83
N GLY A 174 -15.28 14.00 -10.96
CA GLY A 174 -13.92 14.37 -11.34
C GLY A 174 -13.81 15.68 -12.15
N GLY A 175 -12.79 15.78 -12.99
CA GLY A 175 -12.55 16.92 -13.88
C GLY A 175 -11.80 18.09 -13.25
N LEU A 176 -11.09 17.87 -12.14
CA LEU A 176 -10.20 18.88 -11.57
C LEU A 176 -8.86 18.89 -12.34
N SER A 177 -8.36 20.07 -12.71
CA SER A 177 -7.14 20.20 -13.52
C SER A 177 -5.84 20.01 -12.71
N ALA A 178 -5.90 20.09 -11.37
CA ALA A 178 -4.75 19.92 -10.49
C ALA A 178 -3.93 18.66 -10.82
N GLY A 179 -2.61 18.81 -11.02
CA GLY A 179 -1.68 17.68 -11.18
C GLY A 179 -1.57 16.86 -9.90
N ALA A 180 -1.10 15.61 -9.99
CA ALA A 180 -0.98 14.73 -8.82
C ALA A 180 0.12 15.14 -7.83
N LEU A 181 1.12 15.92 -8.27
CA LEU A 181 2.24 16.35 -7.45
C LEU A 181 2.24 17.87 -7.27
N THR A 182 2.37 18.31 -6.03
CA THR A 182 2.49 19.72 -5.64
C THR A 182 3.94 20.08 -5.32
N GLU A 183 4.24 21.38 -5.17
CA GLU A 183 5.54 21.85 -4.68
C GLU A 183 5.90 21.29 -3.27
N LYS A 184 4.89 21.03 -2.44
CA LYS A 184 5.08 20.36 -1.16
C LYS A 184 5.53 18.92 -1.38
N ASP A 185 4.89 18.19 -2.30
CA ASP A 185 5.22 16.80 -2.59
C ASP A 185 6.64 16.65 -3.13
N PHE A 186 7.14 17.61 -3.92
CA PHE A 186 8.54 17.60 -4.36
C PHE A 186 9.54 17.80 -3.21
N ARG A 187 9.19 18.58 -2.19
CA ARG A 187 10.02 18.70 -0.96
C ARG A 187 9.94 17.43 -0.12
N ASP A 188 8.75 16.89 0.05
CA ASP A 188 8.51 15.68 0.83
C ASP A 188 9.18 14.46 0.20
N LEU A 189 9.21 14.38 -1.14
CA LEU A 189 9.92 13.34 -1.89
C LEU A 189 11.42 13.32 -1.55
N LYS A 190 12.06 14.50 -1.41
CA LYS A 190 13.48 14.58 -0.97
C LYS A 190 13.66 13.99 0.41
N THR A 191 12.77 14.31 1.34
CA THR A 191 12.79 13.76 2.70
C THR A 191 12.56 12.24 2.67
N ALA A 192 11.59 11.76 1.87
CA ALA A 192 11.30 10.35 1.71
C ALA A 192 12.51 9.56 1.19
N ILE A 193 13.23 10.11 0.21
CA ILE A 193 14.49 9.51 -0.29
C ILE A 193 15.57 9.53 0.81
N ALA A 194 15.73 10.64 1.51
CA ALA A 194 16.76 10.80 2.54
C ALA A 194 16.60 9.81 3.70
N ILE A 195 15.35 9.51 4.10
CA ILE A 195 15.07 8.50 5.15
C ILE A 195 15.18 7.06 4.63
N GLY A 196 15.45 6.85 3.35
CA GLY A 196 15.57 5.53 2.73
C GLY A 196 14.23 4.78 2.68
N CYS A 197 13.18 5.43 2.19
CA CYS A 197 11.91 4.76 1.94
C CYS A 197 12.06 3.69 0.84
N ASP A 198 11.32 2.60 0.99
CA ASP A 198 11.32 1.49 0.03
C ASP A 198 10.27 1.68 -1.06
N TYR A 199 9.20 2.44 -0.75
CA TYR A 199 8.11 2.78 -1.64
C TYR A 199 7.66 4.23 -1.45
N LEU A 200 7.18 4.83 -2.54
CA LEU A 200 6.62 6.18 -2.59
C LEU A 200 5.20 6.11 -3.17
N ALA A 201 4.19 6.42 -2.36
CA ALA A 201 2.81 6.48 -2.82
C ALA A 201 2.46 7.88 -3.33
N ILE A 202 1.88 7.92 -4.53
CA ILE A 202 1.47 9.15 -5.22
C ILE A 202 -0.05 9.27 -5.13
N SER A 203 -0.52 10.33 -4.48
CA SER A 203 -1.95 10.61 -4.28
C SER A 203 -2.58 11.26 -5.52
N PHE A 204 -3.86 11.01 -5.71
CA PHE A 204 -4.70 11.64 -6.75
C PHE A 204 -4.18 11.50 -8.19
N VAL A 205 -3.57 10.35 -8.52
CA VAL A 205 -3.10 10.04 -9.87
C VAL A 205 -4.28 10.02 -10.85
N LYS A 206 -4.10 10.60 -12.04
CA LYS A 206 -5.08 10.65 -13.12
C LYS A 206 -4.66 9.81 -14.34
N SER A 207 -3.36 9.75 -14.60
CA SER A 207 -2.80 9.07 -15.77
C SER A 207 -1.38 8.55 -15.51
N ALA A 208 -0.81 7.79 -16.45
CA ALA A 208 0.56 7.34 -16.40
C ALA A 208 1.58 8.48 -16.33
N GLU A 209 1.24 9.66 -16.89
CA GLU A 209 2.14 10.83 -16.90
C GLU A 209 2.48 11.31 -15.48
N ASP A 210 1.53 11.24 -14.54
CA ASP A 210 1.78 11.60 -13.14
C ASP A 210 2.90 10.72 -12.52
N LEU A 211 2.93 9.44 -12.90
CA LEU A 211 3.96 8.50 -12.46
C LEU A 211 5.31 8.73 -13.16
N HIS A 212 5.29 9.11 -14.43
CA HIS A 212 6.49 9.47 -15.17
C HIS A 212 7.16 10.72 -14.58
N ILE A 213 6.37 11.73 -14.22
CA ILE A 213 6.84 12.94 -13.52
C ILE A 213 7.47 12.57 -12.17
N ALA A 214 6.76 11.76 -11.36
CA ALA A 214 7.28 11.30 -10.07
C ALA A 214 8.60 10.52 -10.23
N ARG A 215 8.67 9.61 -11.20
CA ARG A 215 9.87 8.80 -11.47
C ARG A 215 11.04 9.66 -11.92
N ALA A 216 10.81 10.59 -12.83
CA ALA A 216 11.84 11.53 -13.28
C ALA A 216 12.39 12.36 -12.10
N LYS A 217 11.52 12.77 -11.17
CA LYS A 217 11.94 13.53 -9.99
C LYS A 217 12.75 12.67 -9.01
N VAL A 218 12.37 11.42 -8.79
CA VAL A 218 13.17 10.45 -8.00
C VAL A 218 14.55 10.27 -8.64
N GLU A 219 14.64 10.12 -9.96
CA GLU A 219 15.91 9.96 -10.67
C GLU A 219 16.79 11.20 -10.57
N GLU A 220 16.20 12.39 -10.66
CA GLU A 220 16.90 13.66 -10.46
C GLU A 220 17.52 13.74 -9.06
N GLU A 221 16.72 13.51 -8.01
CA GLU A 221 17.17 13.60 -6.62
C GLU A 221 18.20 12.51 -6.25
N MET A 222 18.14 11.35 -6.89
CA MET A 222 19.08 10.24 -6.67
C MET A 222 20.24 10.21 -7.66
N LYS A 223 20.45 11.29 -8.43
CA LYS A 223 21.55 11.35 -9.41
C LYS A 223 22.91 11.16 -8.73
N GLY A 224 23.68 10.19 -9.20
CA GLY A 224 24.97 9.83 -8.63
C GLY A 224 24.90 8.92 -7.39
N SER A 225 23.73 8.60 -6.88
CA SER A 225 23.55 7.62 -5.81
C SER A 225 23.55 6.19 -6.34
N THR A 226 24.17 5.27 -5.59
CA THR A 226 24.12 3.82 -5.82
C THR A 226 22.96 3.15 -5.06
N ALA A 227 22.20 3.91 -4.26
CA ALA A 227 21.05 3.39 -3.53
C ALA A 227 19.94 2.92 -4.49
N VAL A 228 19.18 1.93 -4.05
CA VAL A 228 18.02 1.44 -4.82
C VAL A 228 16.91 2.49 -4.78
N ARG A 229 16.35 2.82 -5.95
CA ARG A 229 15.24 3.76 -6.06
C ARG A 229 13.98 3.18 -5.43
N PRO A 230 13.15 3.99 -4.73
CA PRO A 230 11.88 3.54 -4.21
C PRO A 230 10.94 3.09 -5.33
N GLY A 231 10.12 2.07 -5.05
CA GLY A 231 9.03 1.68 -5.94
C GLY A 231 7.89 2.71 -5.87
N LEU A 232 7.21 2.96 -6.99
CA LEU A 232 6.08 3.88 -7.06
C LEU A 232 4.76 3.14 -6.86
N VAL A 233 3.90 3.64 -5.97
CA VAL A 233 2.57 3.12 -5.70
C VAL A 233 1.54 4.19 -6.07
N SER A 234 0.69 3.91 -7.06
CA SER A 234 -0.38 4.82 -7.44
C SER A 234 -1.57 4.67 -6.52
N LYS A 235 -2.05 5.77 -5.95
CA LYS A 235 -3.30 5.78 -5.19
C LYS A 235 -4.47 6.05 -6.14
N ILE A 236 -5.36 5.08 -6.23
CA ILE A 236 -6.55 5.17 -7.09
C ILE A 236 -7.66 5.81 -6.27
N GLU A 237 -7.85 7.11 -6.47
CA GLU A 237 -8.71 7.99 -5.69
C GLU A 237 -9.68 8.79 -6.55
N ARG A 238 -9.45 8.85 -7.88
CA ARG A 238 -10.18 9.67 -8.84
C ARG A 238 -10.91 8.84 -9.88
N VAL A 239 -11.98 9.41 -10.45
CA VAL A 239 -12.73 8.80 -11.57
C VAL A 239 -11.82 8.61 -12.77
N GLU A 240 -10.98 9.59 -13.12
CA GLU A 240 -10.06 9.52 -14.24
C GLU A 240 -9.06 8.36 -14.11
N ALA A 241 -8.66 8.05 -12.86
CA ALA A 241 -7.78 6.90 -12.61
C ALA A 241 -8.46 5.55 -12.91
N ILE A 242 -9.79 5.48 -12.82
CA ILE A 242 -10.55 4.27 -13.20
C ILE A 242 -10.60 4.10 -14.72
N GLU A 243 -10.71 5.19 -15.47
CA GLU A 243 -10.71 5.20 -16.94
C GLU A 243 -9.32 4.83 -17.49
N ASN A 244 -8.27 5.36 -16.87
CA ASN A 244 -6.86 5.18 -17.24
C ASN A 244 -6.16 4.06 -16.45
N LEU A 245 -6.93 3.12 -15.86
CA LEU A 245 -6.43 2.18 -14.86
C LEU A 245 -5.23 1.36 -15.36
N ASP A 246 -5.30 0.82 -16.58
CA ASP A 246 -4.27 -0.08 -17.11
C ASP A 246 -2.94 0.63 -17.31
N GLU A 247 -2.94 1.84 -17.87
CA GLU A 247 -1.72 2.61 -18.08
C GLU A 247 -1.09 3.05 -16.76
N ILE A 248 -1.92 3.42 -15.76
CA ILE A 248 -1.46 3.77 -14.42
C ILE A 248 -0.82 2.55 -13.75
N ILE A 249 -1.47 1.38 -13.81
CA ILE A 249 -0.92 0.13 -13.27
C ILE A 249 0.44 -0.18 -13.91
N LEU A 250 0.54 -0.08 -15.24
CA LEU A 250 1.78 -0.39 -15.97
C LEU A 250 2.93 0.58 -15.64
N ALA A 251 2.62 1.86 -15.41
CA ALA A 251 3.60 2.87 -15.00
C ALA A 251 4.04 2.75 -13.53
N SER A 252 3.33 1.97 -12.72
CA SER A 252 3.54 1.78 -11.28
C SER A 252 4.27 0.47 -10.96
N ASP A 253 4.84 0.38 -9.76
CA ASP A 253 5.28 -0.88 -9.15
C ASP A 253 4.12 -1.59 -8.41
N GLY A 254 3.12 -0.83 -7.96
CA GLY A 254 1.89 -1.31 -7.36
C GLY A 254 0.82 -0.22 -7.30
N ILE A 255 -0.39 -0.60 -6.88
CA ILE A 255 -1.49 0.34 -6.68
C ILE A 255 -2.03 0.28 -5.24
N MET A 256 -2.64 1.37 -4.81
CA MET A 256 -3.42 1.43 -3.57
C MET A 256 -4.87 1.76 -3.90
N VAL A 257 -5.78 0.88 -3.53
CA VAL A 257 -7.22 1.13 -3.58
C VAL A 257 -7.58 1.98 -2.36
N ALA A 258 -7.57 3.30 -2.53
CA ALA A 258 -7.79 4.28 -1.47
C ALA A 258 -9.30 4.61 -1.38
N ARG A 259 -10.04 3.72 -0.71
CA ARG A 259 -11.51 3.65 -0.75
C ARG A 259 -12.19 4.91 -0.19
N GLY A 260 -11.57 5.64 0.74
CA GLY A 260 -12.12 6.86 1.32
C GLY A 260 -12.34 7.95 0.28
N ASP A 261 -11.27 8.45 -0.33
CA ASP A 261 -11.34 9.51 -1.34
C ASP A 261 -12.06 9.01 -2.62
N LEU A 262 -11.84 7.75 -3.03
CA LEU A 262 -12.53 7.16 -4.16
C LEU A 262 -14.06 7.14 -3.96
N ALA A 263 -14.53 6.76 -2.76
CA ALA A 263 -15.97 6.70 -2.47
C ALA A 263 -16.66 8.06 -2.56
N VAL A 264 -15.93 9.13 -2.26
CA VAL A 264 -16.43 10.50 -2.42
C VAL A 264 -16.64 10.83 -3.90
N GLU A 265 -15.79 10.35 -4.82
CA GLU A 265 -15.91 10.66 -6.25
C GLU A 265 -16.90 9.76 -7.01
N VAL A 266 -16.90 8.45 -6.71
CA VAL A 266 -17.72 7.47 -7.47
C VAL A 266 -19.00 7.05 -6.74
N GLY A 267 -19.14 7.42 -5.47
CA GLY A 267 -20.21 6.97 -4.58
C GLY A 267 -19.88 5.63 -3.88
N HIS A 268 -20.27 5.52 -2.61
CA HIS A 268 -19.96 4.36 -1.75
C HIS A 268 -20.37 3.01 -2.36
N ALA A 269 -21.51 2.95 -3.04
CA ALA A 269 -22.03 1.72 -3.61
C ALA A 269 -21.18 1.13 -4.75
N ALA A 270 -20.40 1.96 -5.45
CA ALA A 270 -19.54 1.52 -6.55
C ALA A 270 -18.20 0.92 -6.07
N VAL A 271 -17.72 1.32 -4.90
CA VAL A 271 -16.37 0.98 -4.41
C VAL A 271 -16.10 -0.52 -4.33
N PRO A 272 -17.00 -1.39 -3.81
CA PRO A 272 -16.70 -2.82 -3.70
C PRO A 272 -16.45 -3.50 -5.04
N ALA A 273 -17.22 -3.15 -6.07
CA ALA A 273 -17.03 -3.70 -7.42
C ALA A 273 -15.74 -3.18 -8.06
N LEU A 274 -15.42 -1.90 -7.88
CA LEU A 274 -14.18 -1.29 -8.37
C LEU A 274 -12.95 -1.88 -7.66
N GLN A 275 -13.00 -2.11 -6.34
CA GLN A 275 -11.94 -2.78 -5.59
C GLN A 275 -11.59 -4.14 -6.22
N LYS A 276 -12.59 -5.00 -6.43
CA LYS A 276 -12.40 -6.32 -7.06
C LYS A 276 -11.77 -6.21 -8.45
N ARG A 277 -12.26 -5.27 -9.27
CA ARG A 277 -11.72 -5.01 -10.61
C ARG A 277 -10.26 -4.57 -10.54
N MET A 278 -9.92 -3.61 -9.68
CA MET A 278 -8.56 -3.06 -9.54
C MET A 278 -7.57 -4.11 -9.05
N ILE A 279 -7.92 -4.89 -8.00
CA ILE A 279 -7.06 -5.95 -7.46
C ILE A 279 -6.78 -7.01 -8.53
N ARG A 280 -7.85 -7.48 -9.22
CA ARG A 280 -7.70 -8.45 -10.32
C ARG A 280 -6.81 -7.89 -11.43
N ARG A 281 -7.06 -6.64 -11.87
CA ARG A 281 -6.32 -6.04 -12.97
C ARG A 281 -4.85 -5.79 -12.62
N ALA A 282 -4.55 -5.35 -11.40
CA ALA A 282 -3.17 -5.22 -10.93
C ALA A 282 -2.42 -6.57 -10.99
N ARG A 283 -3.05 -7.67 -10.54
CA ARG A 283 -2.46 -9.01 -10.62
C ARG A 283 -2.22 -9.46 -12.06
N GLU A 284 -3.21 -9.26 -12.96
CA GLU A 284 -3.09 -9.58 -14.39
C GLU A 284 -1.93 -8.82 -15.06
N LEU A 285 -1.78 -7.54 -14.73
CA LEU A 285 -0.70 -6.68 -15.21
C LEU A 285 0.59 -6.78 -14.38
N ARG A 286 0.66 -7.79 -13.47
CA ARG A 286 1.84 -8.10 -12.67
C ARG A 286 2.31 -6.92 -11.83
N ARG A 287 1.38 -6.36 -11.05
CA ARG A 287 1.64 -5.35 -10.03
C ARG A 287 1.00 -5.78 -8.72
N PHE A 288 1.55 -5.31 -7.59
CA PHE A 288 0.90 -5.58 -6.30
C PHE A 288 -0.21 -4.57 -6.03
N SER A 289 -1.11 -4.93 -5.11
CA SER A 289 -2.20 -4.08 -4.68
C SER A 289 -2.27 -3.95 -3.16
N ILE A 290 -2.61 -2.76 -2.68
CA ILE A 290 -2.87 -2.46 -1.26
C ILE A 290 -4.34 -2.06 -1.15
N THR A 291 -5.11 -2.72 -0.28
CA THR A 291 -6.46 -2.27 0.06
C THR A 291 -6.41 -1.41 1.31
N ALA A 292 -6.92 -0.19 1.22
CA ALA A 292 -6.71 0.84 2.23
C ALA A 292 -8.00 1.55 2.65
N THR A 293 -7.92 2.23 3.78
CA THR A 293 -8.92 3.09 4.43
C THR A 293 -10.11 2.35 5.03
N GLN A 294 -10.46 2.72 6.25
CA GLN A 294 -11.63 2.22 7.00
C GLN A 294 -11.69 0.69 7.10
N MET A 295 -10.53 0.03 7.23
CA MET A 295 -10.47 -1.43 7.32
C MET A 295 -10.89 -1.93 8.72
N MET A 296 -10.43 -1.26 9.77
CA MET A 296 -10.64 -1.59 11.18
C MET A 296 -10.93 -0.32 12.00
N GLU A 297 -11.69 0.62 11.45
CA GLU A 297 -11.84 2.00 11.96
C GLU A 297 -12.38 2.04 13.40
N SER A 298 -13.29 1.12 13.76
CA SER A 298 -13.79 1.04 15.14
C SER A 298 -12.68 0.78 16.16
N MET A 299 -11.56 0.16 15.74
CA MET A 299 -10.42 -0.12 16.62
C MET A 299 -9.54 1.10 16.92
N ILE A 300 -9.87 2.29 16.40
CA ILE A 300 -9.32 3.55 16.92
C ILE A 300 -9.63 3.67 18.41
N THR A 301 -10.83 3.28 18.82
CA THR A 301 -11.32 3.42 20.21
C THR A 301 -11.72 2.11 20.87
N ASN A 302 -11.85 1.02 20.13
CA ASN A 302 -12.27 -0.28 20.64
C ASN A 302 -11.16 -1.34 20.50
N PRO A 303 -10.98 -2.25 21.46
CA PRO A 303 -9.93 -3.29 21.40
C PRO A 303 -10.27 -4.45 20.46
N VAL A 304 -11.47 -4.51 19.91
CA VAL A 304 -11.94 -5.57 18.99
C VAL A 304 -12.70 -4.95 17.81
N PRO A 305 -12.58 -5.53 16.61
CA PRO A 305 -13.27 -5.03 15.41
C PRO A 305 -14.76 -5.40 15.43
N THR A 306 -15.55 -4.70 14.62
CA THR A 306 -16.92 -5.08 14.31
C THR A 306 -16.95 -6.26 13.34
N ARG A 307 -18.09 -6.96 13.27
CA ARG A 307 -18.29 -8.05 12.29
C ARG A 307 -18.23 -7.55 10.84
N ALA A 308 -18.65 -6.32 10.57
CA ALA A 308 -18.58 -5.72 9.25
C ALA A 308 -17.11 -5.50 8.81
N GLU A 309 -16.26 -5.01 9.71
CA GLU A 309 -14.83 -4.82 9.45
C GLU A 309 -14.11 -6.15 9.25
N VAL A 310 -14.41 -7.17 10.06
CA VAL A 310 -13.89 -8.53 9.86
C VAL A 310 -14.25 -9.06 8.48
N SER A 311 -15.51 -8.86 8.04
CA SER A 311 -15.98 -9.25 6.72
C SER A 311 -15.29 -8.46 5.62
N ASP A 312 -15.05 -7.17 5.81
CA ASP A 312 -14.38 -6.30 4.83
C ASP A 312 -12.92 -6.70 4.61
N VAL A 313 -12.15 -6.91 5.69
CA VAL A 313 -10.76 -7.41 5.60
C VAL A 313 -10.72 -8.78 4.93
N ALA A 314 -11.59 -9.72 5.34
CA ALA A 314 -11.66 -11.04 4.74
C ALA A 314 -11.99 -10.98 3.23
N ASN A 315 -12.93 -10.12 2.80
CA ASN A 315 -13.24 -9.92 1.39
C ASN A 315 -12.03 -9.38 0.60
N ALA A 316 -11.28 -8.41 1.12
CA ALA A 316 -10.08 -7.91 0.47
C ALA A 316 -9.03 -9.02 0.27
N VAL A 317 -8.86 -9.90 1.26
CA VAL A 317 -7.96 -11.07 1.16
C VAL A 317 -8.44 -12.05 0.10
N LEU A 318 -9.74 -12.38 0.08
CA LEU A 318 -10.36 -13.28 -0.90
C LEU A 318 -10.33 -12.69 -2.32
N ASP A 319 -10.40 -11.37 -2.48
CA ASP A 319 -10.21 -10.67 -3.74
C ASP A 319 -8.77 -10.82 -4.27
N GLY A 320 -7.83 -11.23 -3.42
CA GLY A 320 -6.42 -11.47 -3.75
C GLY A 320 -5.53 -10.24 -3.61
N THR A 321 -5.87 -9.28 -2.74
CA THR A 321 -5.00 -8.14 -2.43
C THR A 321 -3.66 -8.62 -1.87
N ASP A 322 -2.57 -7.90 -2.18
CA ASP A 322 -1.25 -8.22 -1.62
C ASP A 322 -1.11 -7.73 -0.19
N ALA A 323 -1.70 -6.58 0.11
CA ALA A 323 -1.64 -6.00 1.44
C ALA A 323 -2.96 -5.34 1.85
N VAL A 324 -3.19 -5.28 3.15
CA VAL A 324 -4.26 -4.51 3.80
C VAL A 324 -3.64 -3.44 4.70
N MET A 325 -4.25 -2.27 4.78
CA MET A 325 -3.65 -1.12 5.45
C MET A 325 -4.54 -0.55 6.57
N CYS A 326 -3.93 -0.31 7.74
CA CYS A 326 -4.49 0.50 8.82
C CYS A 326 -4.00 1.95 8.71
N SER A 327 -4.88 2.90 8.89
CA SER A 327 -4.61 4.35 8.85
C SER A 327 -4.63 4.97 10.26
N ALA A 328 -5.72 5.59 10.66
CA ALA A 328 -5.89 6.20 11.98
C ALA A 328 -5.84 5.16 13.10
N GLU A 329 -6.27 3.93 12.82
CA GLU A 329 -6.31 2.80 13.76
C GLU A 329 -4.96 2.55 14.42
N THR A 330 -3.87 2.70 13.67
CA THR A 330 -2.49 2.52 14.17
C THR A 330 -1.74 3.83 14.37
N ALA A 331 -2.15 4.92 13.69
CA ALA A 331 -1.47 6.22 13.81
C ALA A 331 -1.82 6.97 15.11
N VAL A 332 -3.10 6.98 15.48
CA VAL A 332 -3.64 7.72 16.63
C VAL A 332 -4.55 6.87 17.54
N GLY A 333 -4.85 5.63 17.12
CA GLY A 333 -5.72 4.72 17.86
C GLY A 333 -5.15 4.32 19.21
N ALA A 334 -6.05 3.91 20.11
CA ALA A 334 -5.69 3.45 21.46
C ALA A 334 -5.16 2.00 21.47
N TYR A 335 -5.37 1.23 20.40
CA TYR A 335 -5.11 -0.22 20.33
C TYR A 335 -4.29 -0.64 19.08
N PRO A 336 -3.14 0.00 18.77
CA PRO A 336 -2.41 -0.26 17.54
C PRO A 336 -1.87 -1.69 17.42
N PHE A 337 -1.39 -2.29 18.52
CA PHE A 337 -0.91 -3.69 18.53
C PHE A 337 -2.05 -4.68 18.29
N GLU A 338 -3.16 -4.50 19.00
CA GLU A 338 -4.36 -5.33 18.87
C GLU A 338 -4.93 -5.23 17.45
N THR A 339 -4.93 -4.04 16.85
CA THR A 339 -5.40 -3.82 15.48
C THR A 339 -4.60 -4.63 14.47
N VAL A 340 -3.26 -4.55 14.52
CA VAL A 340 -2.39 -5.33 13.63
C VAL A 340 -2.56 -6.82 13.87
N SER A 341 -2.64 -7.25 15.13
CA SER A 341 -2.83 -8.66 15.50
C SER A 341 -4.17 -9.22 15.03
N GLN A 342 -5.27 -8.47 15.22
CA GLN A 342 -6.59 -8.88 14.73
C GLN A 342 -6.64 -8.95 13.21
N MET A 343 -6.02 -7.99 12.53
CA MET A 343 -5.90 -8.01 11.07
C MET A 343 -5.14 -9.26 10.59
N ALA A 344 -4.05 -9.65 11.25
CA ALA A 344 -3.30 -10.87 10.95
C ALA A 344 -4.14 -12.14 11.14
N ILE A 345 -4.93 -12.21 12.22
CA ILE A 345 -5.85 -13.32 12.49
C ILE A 345 -6.89 -13.45 11.37
N ILE A 346 -7.49 -12.33 10.96
CA ILE A 346 -8.50 -12.31 9.90
C ILE A 346 -7.90 -12.73 8.56
N CYS A 347 -6.71 -12.19 8.21
CA CYS A 347 -5.99 -12.57 6.99
C CYS A 347 -5.71 -14.08 6.96
N ALA A 348 -5.15 -14.63 8.03
CA ALA A 348 -4.84 -16.06 8.11
C ALA A 348 -6.08 -16.96 8.01
N ALA A 349 -7.21 -16.53 8.62
CA ALA A 349 -8.47 -17.26 8.55
C ALA A 349 -9.05 -17.24 7.13
N ALA A 350 -9.06 -16.08 6.47
CA ALA A 350 -9.57 -15.94 5.10
C ALA A 350 -8.71 -16.72 4.09
N GLU A 351 -7.39 -16.71 4.24
CA GLU A 351 -6.47 -17.46 3.39
C GLU A 351 -6.64 -18.97 3.48
N LYS A 352 -6.93 -19.49 4.66
CA LYS A 352 -7.21 -20.91 4.86
C LYS A 352 -8.46 -21.37 4.12
N GLU A 353 -9.50 -20.52 4.07
CA GLU A 353 -10.74 -20.82 3.33
C GLU A 353 -10.55 -20.63 1.81
N GLN A 354 -9.67 -19.74 1.38
CA GLN A 354 -9.40 -19.50 -0.03
C GLN A 354 -8.94 -20.77 -0.75
N ASP A 355 -8.12 -21.62 -0.10
CA ASP A 355 -7.70 -22.92 -0.64
C ASP A 355 -8.86 -23.86 -0.90
N SER A 356 -9.84 -23.87 -0.01
CA SER A 356 -11.02 -24.73 -0.13
C SER A 356 -11.97 -24.25 -1.23
N LEU A 357 -12.03 -22.93 -1.48
CA LEU A 357 -12.92 -22.32 -2.48
C LEU A 357 -12.32 -22.38 -3.90
N ASN A 358 -10.99 -22.28 -4.03
CA ASN A 358 -10.28 -22.29 -5.32
C ASN A 358 -9.97 -23.69 -5.85
N GLY A 359 -10.74 -24.72 -5.51
CA GLY A 359 -10.55 -26.14 -5.78
C GLY A 359 -10.12 -26.60 -7.17
N VAL A 360 -9.96 -25.67 -8.14
CA VAL A 360 -9.27 -25.85 -9.42
C VAL A 360 -8.33 -24.69 -9.59
N ALA A 361 -7.03 -24.96 -9.45
CA ALA A 361 -6.00 -23.97 -9.74
C ALA A 361 -6.18 -23.42 -11.15
N GLU A 362 -6.29 -22.08 -11.28
CA GLU A 362 -6.14 -21.43 -12.58
C GLU A 362 -4.83 -21.94 -13.20
N GLN A 363 -4.94 -22.58 -14.36
CA GLN A 363 -3.75 -22.94 -15.14
C GLN A 363 -3.08 -21.63 -15.57
N VAL A 364 -1.75 -21.61 -15.44
CA VAL A 364 -0.96 -20.47 -15.90
C VAL A 364 -0.95 -20.53 -17.42
N GLU A 365 -1.85 -19.80 -18.05
CA GLU A 365 -1.87 -19.65 -19.50
C GLU A 365 -1.11 -18.39 -19.90
N TYR A 366 -0.19 -18.52 -20.82
CA TYR A 366 0.53 -17.42 -21.43
C TYR A 366 0.06 -17.30 -22.89
N PRO A 367 -0.74 -16.27 -23.24
CA PRO A 367 -1.24 -16.11 -24.61
C PRO A 367 -0.13 -15.79 -25.62
N GLU A 368 1.01 -15.29 -25.15
CA GLU A 368 2.19 -14.92 -25.96
C GLU A 368 3.48 -15.44 -25.30
N ALA A 369 4.59 -15.38 -26.03
CA ALA A 369 5.89 -15.71 -25.48
C ALA A 369 6.29 -14.74 -24.36
N VAL A 370 6.67 -15.30 -23.22
CA VAL A 370 7.05 -14.54 -22.02
C VAL A 370 8.55 -14.65 -21.74
N SER A 371 9.06 -13.81 -20.84
CA SER A 371 10.45 -13.90 -20.41
C SER A 371 10.75 -15.23 -19.69
N THR A 372 12.01 -15.67 -19.77
CA THR A 372 12.45 -16.91 -19.11
C THR A 372 12.13 -16.89 -17.61
N ASN A 373 12.40 -15.78 -16.92
CA ASN A 373 12.09 -15.62 -15.50
C ASN A 373 10.61 -15.86 -15.20
N LEU A 374 9.72 -15.32 -16.02
CA LEU A 374 8.28 -15.50 -15.85
C LEU A 374 7.84 -16.94 -16.11
N ALA A 375 8.40 -17.58 -17.15
CA ALA A 375 8.14 -18.99 -17.44
C ALA A 375 8.60 -19.90 -16.30
N ILE A 376 9.79 -19.66 -15.73
CA ILE A 376 10.31 -20.39 -14.57
C ILE A 376 9.44 -20.18 -13.34
N ALA A 377 8.99 -18.97 -13.07
CA ALA A 377 8.10 -18.68 -11.93
C ALA A 377 6.77 -19.46 -12.03
N GLY A 378 6.13 -19.45 -13.20
CA GLY A 378 4.92 -20.26 -13.43
C GLY A 378 5.16 -21.76 -13.38
N GLY A 379 6.28 -22.22 -13.94
CA GLY A 379 6.73 -23.61 -13.85
C GLY A 379 6.94 -24.03 -12.40
N ALA A 380 7.58 -23.21 -11.57
CA ALA A 380 7.79 -23.45 -10.15
C ALA A 380 6.49 -23.67 -9.39
N VAL A 381 5.48 -22.85 -9.64
CA VAL A 381 4.15 -23.00 -9.05
C VAL A 381 3.48 -24.30 -9.50
N SER A 382 3.51 -24.61 -10.79
CA SER A 382 2.90 -25.81 -11.35
C SER A 382 3.55 -27.10 -10.81
N VAL A 383 4.88 -27.12 -10.78
CA VAL A 383 5.65 -28.27 -10.25
C VAL A 383 5.43 -28.41 -8.75
N ALA A 384 5.47 -27.30 -7.97
CA ALA A 384 5.26 -27.32 -6.52
C ALA A 384 3.91 -27.94 -6.15
N ARG A 385 2.86 -27.64 -6.89
CA ARG A 385 1.53 -28.27 -6.72
C ARG A 385 1.55 -29.76 -7.06
N ALA A 386 2.17 -30.12 -8.19
CA ALA A 386 2.19 -31.51 -8.66
C ALA A 386 2.96 -32.46 -7.71
N VAL A 387 4.03 -31.98 -7.08
CA VAL A 387 4.84 -32.78 -6.14
C VAL A 387 4.44 -32.57 -4.67
N HIS A 388 3.40 -31.77 -4.39
CA HIS A 388 2.97 -31.41 -3.04
C HIS A 388 4.09 -30.79 -2.19
N ALA A 389 4.89 -29.92 -2.81
CA ALA A 389 5.99 -29.23 -2.14
C ALA A 389 5.49 -28.43 -0.93
N LYS A 390 6.34 -28.27 0.08
CA LYS A 390 6.03 -27.51 1.30
C LYS A 390 6.37 -26.03 1.19
N ALA A 391 7.26 -25.67 0.25
CA ALA A 391 7.68 -24.31 0.01
C ALA A 391 8.21 -24.11 -1.41
N ILE A 392 8.21 -22.86 -1.86
CA ILE A 392 9.00 -22.43 -3.01
C ILE A 392 10.10 -21.50 -2.49
N VAL A 393 11.33 -21.73 -2.91
CA VAL A 393 12.50 -20.94 -2.59
C VAL A 393 12.93 -20.19 -3.84
N ALA A 394 13.15 -18.88 -3.74
CA ALA A 394 13.67 -18.07 -4.82
C ALA A 394 15.01 -17.44 -4.40
N LEU A 395 16.10 -17.86 -5.05
CA LEU A 395 17.37 -17.15 -4.96
C LEU A 395 17.29 -15.93 -5.89
N THR A 396 17.40 -14.73 -5.35
CA THR A 396 17.12 -13.51 -6.09
C THR A 396 17.95 -12.32 -5.62
N GLU A 397 18.48 -11.53 -6.55
CA GLU A 397 19.20 -10.29 -6.22
C GLU A 397 18.24 -9.13 -5.95
N SER A 398 17.23 -8.97 -6.78
CA SER A 398 16.30 -7.83 -6.75
C SER A 398 14.92 -8.15 -6.16
N GLY A 399 14.60 -9.43 -5.96
CA GLY A 399 13.28 -9.89 -5.57
C GLY A 399 12.34 -10.18 -6.74
N SER A 400 12.78 -10.02 -8.00
CA SER A 400 11.91 -10.16 -9.17
C SER A 400 11.30 -11.56 -9.30
N THR A 401 12.07 -12.63 -9.13
CA THR A 401 11.57 -14.01 -9.22
C THR A 401 10.52 -14.30 -8.13
N ALA A 402 10.80 -13.89 -6.89
CA ALA A 402 9.84 -14.04 -5.79
C ALA A 402 8.54 -13.24 -6.06
N PHE A 403 8.67 -12.06 -6.64
CA PHE A 403 7.52 -11.26 -7.08
C PHE A 403 6.69 -12.01 -8.12
N GLU A 404 7.33 -12.55 -9.17
CA GLU A 404 6.64 -13.28 -10.22
C GLU A 404 5.91 -14.53 -9.68
N VAL A 405 6.54 -15.30 -8.80
CA VAL A 405 5.89 -16.43 -8.11
C VAL A 405 4.68 -15.97 -7.30
N SER A 406 4.78 -14.85 -6.60
CA SER A 406 3.69 -14.30 -5.77
C SER A 406 2.44 -13.92 -6.57
N ARG A 407 2.59 -13.58 -7.86
CA ARG A 407 1.45 -13.21 -8.74
C ARG A 407 0.49 -14.37 -9.03
N HIS A 408 0.89 -15.61 -8.76
CA HIS A 408 0.05 -16.79 -8.96
C HIS A 408 -0.91 -17.07 -7.79
N ASN A 409 -0.98 -16.17 -6.81
CA ASN A 409 -1.90 -16.24 -5.66
C ASN A 409 -1.92 -17.63 -5.00
N ILE A 410 -0.72 -18.16 -4.73
CA ILE A 410 -0.54 -19.45 -4.09
C ILE A 410 -0.54 -19.30 -2.57
N THR A 411 -0.94 -20.35 -1.88
CA THR A 411 -0.92 -20.42 -0.41
C THR A 411 0.38 -20.98 0.14
N LEU A 412 1.17 -21.67 -0.71
CA LEU A 412 2.50 -22.11 -0.36
C LEU A 412 3.39 -20.92 0.00
N PRO A 413 4.17 -20.99 1.09
CA PRO A 413 5.11 -19.95 1.44
C PRO A 413 6.22 -19.83 0.40
N ILE A 414 6.58 -18.59 0.05
CA ILE A 414 7.67 -18.25 -0.87
C ILE A 414 8.81 -17.68 -0.05
N PHE A 415 9.90 -18.43 0.09
CA PHE A 415 11.11 -17.95 0.76
C PHE A 415 12.02 -17.30 -0.28
N ALA A 416 12.19 -15.99 -0.18
CA ALA A 416 13.06 -15.23 -1.08
C ALA A 416 14.39 -14.93 -0.37
N LEU A 417 15.46 -15.51 -0.87
CA LEU A 417 16.79 -15.35 -0.31
C LEU A 417 17.60 -14.38 -1.16
N THR A 418 18.11 -13.34 -0.54
CA THR A 418 18.83 -12.24 -1.23
C THR A 418 20.00 -11.76 -0.39
N PRO A 419 21.14 -11.33 -1.00
CA PRO A 419 22.19 -10.64 -0.29
C PRO A 419 21.89 -9.16 -0.01
N SER A 420 20.83 -8.62 -0.62
CA SER A 420 20.47 -7.21 -0.60
C SER A 420 19.42 -6.89 0.45
N VAL A 421 19.78 -6.10 1.47
CA VAL A 421 18.85 -5.60 2.49
C VAL A 421 17.73 -4.76 1.86
N SER A 422 18.03 -3.95 0.83
CA SER A 422 17.00 -3.18 0.14
C SER A 422 16.00 -4.06 -0.64
N ALA A 423 16.47 -5.13 -1.27
CA ALA A 423 15.59 -6.10 -1.90
C ALA A 423 14.73 -6.82 -0.85
N GLN A 424 15.34 -7.22 0.29
CA GLN A 424 14.61 -7.83 1.40
C GLN A 424 13.46 -6.93 1.89
N ARG A 425 13.72 -5.64 2.10
CA ARG A 425 12.71 -4.65 2.52
C ARG A 425 11.59 -4.52 1.49
N ARG A 426 11.94 -4.40 0.22
CA ARG A 426 10.92 -4.30 -0.86
C ARG A 426 10.04 -5.54 -0.92
N MET A 427 10.60 -6.72 -0.79
CA MET A 427 9.86 -7.98 -0.80
C MET A 427 8.90 -8.14 0.40
N ALA A 428 9.04 -7.34 1.45
CA ALA A 428 8.09 -7.32 2.56
C ALA A 428 6.66 -6.90 2.13
N MET A 429 6.49 -6.27 0.96
CA MET A 429 5.19 -5.91 0.37
C MET A 429 4.54 -7.06 -0.42
N TYR A 430 5.28 -8.08 -0.84
CA TYR A 430 4.80 -9.09 -1.77
C TYR A 430 4.04 -10.21 -1.05
N ARG A 431 2.79 -10.46 -1.43
CA ARG A 431 1.95 -11.51 -0.85
C ARG A 431 2.66 -12.87 -0.85
N GLY A 432 2.61 -13.57 0.30
CA GLY A 432 3.20 -14.89 0.48
C GLY A 432 4.72 -14.94 0.55
N VAL A 433 5.42 -13.85 0.22
CA VAL A 433 6.89 -13.81 0.23
C VAL A 433 7.42 -13.58 1.63
N ARG A 434 8.38 -14.41 2.04
CA ARG A 434 9.13 -14.31 3.29
C ARG A 434 10.59 -14.05 2.95
N PRO A 435 11.02 -12.78 2.95
CA PRO A 435 12.36 -12.43 2.53
C PRO A 435 13.37 -12.68 3.63
N LEU A 436 14.49 -13.34 3.29
CA LEU A 436 15.59 -13.66 4.19
C LEU A 436 16.91 -13.18 3.58
N ILE A 437 17.87 -12.82 4.44
CA ILE A 437 19.23 -12.54 3.99
C ILE A 437 19.99 -13.87 3.89
N LEU A 438 20.57 -14.09 2.72
CA LEU A 438 21.56 -15.12 2.50
C LEU A 438 22.90 -14.42 2.24
N ALA A 439 23.83 -14.57 3.18
CA ALA A 439 25.18 -14.08 3.01
C ALA A 439 25.86 -14.93 1.91
N THR A 440 26.08 -14.33 0.81
CA THR A 440 26.56 -14.83 -0.47
C THR A 440 27.45 -16.07 -0.47
N SER A 441 26.91 -17.20 -0.89
CA SER A 441 27.72 -18.19 -1.59
C SER A 441 27.94 -17.75 -3.05
N THR A 442 29.16 -17.92 -3.55
CA THR A 442 29.52 -17.72 -4.97
C THR A 442 29.30 -18.98 -5.80
N ASP A 443 29.04 -20.08 -5.14
CA ASP A 443 28.88 -21.40 -5.70
C ASP A 443 27.45 -21.93 -5.44
N HIS A 444 26.85 -22.45 -6.49
CA HIS A 444 25.45 -22.91 -6.48
C HIS A 444 25.21 -24.03 -5.43
N ASP A 445 26.09 -25.04 -5.40
CA ASP A 445 25.92 -26.19 -4.50
C ASP A 445 26.05 -25.79 -3.02
N THR A 446 26.96 -24.87 -2.74
CA THR A 446 27.11 -24.28 -1.39
C THR A 446 25.87 -23.49 -1.00
N ALA A 447 25.32 -22.68 -1.92
CA ALA A 447 24.08 -21.94 -1.67
C ALA A 447 22.90 -22.86 -1.38
N LEU A 448 22.74 -23.98 -2.11
CA LEU A 448 21.70 -24.97 -1.85
C LEU A 448 21.81 -25.57 -0.44
N ASN A 449 23.02 -25.93 -0.01
CA ASN A 449 23.24 -26.47 1.33
C ASN A 449 22.96 -25.44 2.44
N GLU A 450 23.35 -24.19 2.25
CA GLU A 450 23.06 -23.10 3.19
C GLU A 450 21.55 -22.82 3.29
N VAL A 451 20.85 -22.85 2.16
CA VAL A 451 19.38 -22.73 2.09
C VAL A 451 18.70 -23.84 2.87
N GLU A 452 19.06 -25.11 2.59
CA GLU A 452 18.47 -26.26 3.27
C GLU A 452 18.71 -26.19 4.79
N ALA A 453 19.96 -25.92 5.20
CA ALA A 453 20.30 -25.76 6.61
C ALA A 453 19.47 -24.66 7.29
N MET A 454 19.32 -23.49 6.65
CA MET A 454 18.51 -22.38 7.16
C MET A 454 17.03 -22.76 7.30
N LEU A 455 16.44 -23.41 6.30
CA LEU A 455 15.03 -23.81 6.33
C LEU A 455 14.74 -24.85 7.41
N VAL A 456 15.68 -25.78 7.64
CA VAL A 456 15.57 -26.79 8.71
C VAL A 456 15.79 -26.15 10.10
N GLU A 457 16.81 -25.29 10.27
CA GLU A 457 17.08 -24.60 11.52
C GLU A 457 15.89 -23.73 11.96
N HIS A 458 15.25 -23.04 11.01
CA HIS A 458 14.05 -22.24 11.27
C HIS A 458 12.76 -23.08 11.38
N LYS A 459 12.86 -24.41 11.33
CA LYS A 459 11.72 -25.34 11.39
C LYS A 459 10.65 -25.09 10.32
N ILE A 460 11.07 -24.61 9.18
CA ILE A 460 10.23 -24.39 8.01
C ILE A 460 10.00 -25.70 7.28
N LEU A 461 11.07 -26.48 7.12
CA LEU A 461 11.07 -27.80 6.53
C LEU A 461 11.66 -28.83 7.50
N GLN A 462 11.30 -30.07 7.31
CA GLN A 462 11.85 -31.25 8.04
C GLN A 462 12.33 -32.31 7.07
N SER A 463 13.15 -33.26 7.56
CA SER A 463 13.63 -34.37 6.75
C SER A 463 12.48 -35.09 6.02
N GLY A 464 12.65 -35.29 4.72
CA GLY A 464 11.66 -35.89 3.84
C GLY A 464 10.73 -34.89 3.14
N ASP A 465 10.66 -33.66 3.57
CA ASP A 465 9.84 -32.61 2.89
C ASP A 465 10.42 -32.29 1.52
N GLN A 466 9.53 -32.13 0.51
CA GLN A 466 9.90 -31.63 -0.81
C GLN A 466 9.71 -30.12 -0.91
N TYR A 467 10.63 -29.44 -1.60
CA TYR A 467 10.54 -28.02 -1.92
C TYR A 467 11.06 -27.73 -3.32
N ILE A 468 10.64 -26.61 -3.87
CA ILE A 468 11.11 -26.13 -5.16
C ILE A 468 12.11 -25.00 -4.92
N ILE A 469 13.21 -25.02 -5.67
CA ILE A 469 14.13 -23.88 -5.70
C ILE A 469 14.23 -23.30 -7.12
N THR A 470 14.27 -21.99 -7.23
CA THR A 470 14.53 -21.26 -8.47
C THR A 470 15.78 -20.42 -8.33
N SER A 471 16.64 -20.47 -9.34
CA SER A 471 17.93 -19.76 -9.33
C SER A 471 18.32 -19.30 -10.74
N GLY A 472 19.32 -18.44 -10.82
CA GLY A 472 20.01 -18.11 -12.05
C GLY A 472 21.30 -18.93 -12.19
N SER A 473 21.64 -19.36 -13.40
CA SER A 473 22.91 -20.03 -13.68
C SER A 473 24.13 -19.12 -13.43
N GLN A 474 23.93 -17.81 -13.50
CA GLN A 474 24.90 -16.80 -13.09
C GLN A 474 24.42 -16.16 -11.80
N MET A 475 25.01 -16.55 -10.68
CA MET A 475 24.73 -15.94 -9.38
C MET A 475 25.17 -14.47 -9.42
N ARG A 476 24.37 -13.57 -8.80
CA ARG A 476 24.58 -12.11 -8.73
C ARG A 476 24.19 -11.31 -9.99
N GLU A 477 23.58 -11.93 -11.01
CA GLU A 477 22.96 -11.18 -12.11
C GLU A 477 21.44 -11.07 -11.91
N SER A 478 20.95 -9.83 -11.82
CA SER A 478 19.51 -9.57 -11.74
C SER A 478 18.82 -10.00 -13.03
N GLY A 479 17.71 -10.74 -12.94
CA GLY A 479 16.94 -11.21 -14.09
C GLY A 479 17.48 -12.47 -14.76
N SER A 480 18.52 -13.11 -14.23
CA SER A 480 19.15 -14.32 -14.79
C SER A 480 18.44 -15.64 -14.42
N THR A 481 17.32 -15.60 -13.70
CA THR A 481 16.61 -16.83 -13.28
C THR A 481 16.20 -17.66 -14.47
N ASN A 482 16.78 -18.87 -14.56
CA ASN A 482 16.58 -19.79 -15.69
C ASN A 482 16.55 -21.27 -15.24
N THR A 483 16.66 -21.55 -13.96
CA THR A 483 16.73 -22.89 -13.40
C THR A 483 15.61 -23.10 -12.37
N LEU A 484 15.05 -24.30 -12.37
CA LEU A 484 14.09 -24.80 -11.41
C LEU A 484 14.51 -26.22 -11.01
N GLU A 485 14.60 -26.48 -9.71
CA GLU A 485 14.94 -27.80 -9.17
C GLU A 485 13.90 -28.23 -8.15
N VAL A 486 13.64 -29.56 -8.10
CA VAL A 486 12.83 -30.21 -7.06
C VAL A 486 13.79 -30.88 -6.10
N LEU A 487 13.79 -30.47 -4.86
CA LEU A 487 14.69 -30.98 -3.83
C LEU A 487 13.91 -31.61 -2.69
N GLN A 488 14.55 -32.54 -2.01
CA GLN A 488 14.03 -33.18 -0.80
C GLN A 488 15.04 -32.98 0.34
N VAL A 489 14.54 -32.49 1.48
CA VAL A 489 15.36 -32.32 2.70
C VAL A 489 15.91 -33.65 3.15
N LYS A 490 17.24 -33.73 3.35
CA LYS A 490 17.96 -34.91 3.76
C LYS A 490 17.78 -35.25 5.23
#